data_19a6984d947dc25293e0103290972150
#
_entry.id   19a6984d947dc25293e0103290972150
#
_cell.length_a   1.000
_cell.length_b   1.000
_cell.length_c   1.000
_cell.angle_alpha   90.00
_cell.angle_beta   90.00
_cell.angle_gamma   90.00
#
_symmetry.space_group_name_H-M   'P 1'
#
loop_
_entity.id
_entity.type
_entity.pdbx_description
1 polymer ?
#
loop_
_entity_poly.entity_id
_entity_poly.type
_entity_poly.pdbx_seq_one_letter_code
_entity_poly.pdbx_strand_id
1 'polypeptide(L)'
;LEFRRVLFRSLSLPMVVLTAILFFIGVFVSWNIEKAPKGYFALLLLLDTGIVGVFLSLDFFLFYVFWEVMLLPMYFLIGMWGGPQREYAAIKFFLYTLVGSVMMLIAILALYFTCGHTFDMITIMETASTNLVGVSWWGMDAIKVIWVLLFIGFAIKVPVFPFHTWLPLAHVEAPTAISVILAGILLKLGAYGLLRVNYSMLPDAVWWFAGAMAILGLINVIWGALCALAQTDLKKLVAYSSINHMGYAMIGMAAVIAAGEMNG
;
A
#
# COMPACT_ATOMS: atom_id res chain seq x y z
N LEU A 1 12.92 -20.82 -8.20
CA LEU A 1 12.12 -20.12 -9.21
C LEU A 1 10.63 -20.42 -9.09
N GLU A 2 10.20 -21.69 -9.04
CA GLU A 2 8.79 -22.07 -8.93
C GLU A 2 8.14 -21.55 -7.64
N PHE A 3 8.82 -21.67 -6.50
CA PHE A 3 8.29 -21.18 -5.21
C PHE A 3 7.96 -19.69 -5.23
N ARG A 4 8.81 -18.86 -5.82
CA ARG A 4 8.57 -17.41 -5.94
C ARG A 4 7.41 -17.10 -6.89
N ARG A 5 7.29 -17.81 -8.03
CA ARG A 5 6.13 -17.67 -8.93
C ARG A 5 4.82 -18.12 -8.26
N VAL A 6 4.86 -19.18 -7.46
CA VAL A 6 3.72 -19.63 -6.66
C VAL A 6 3.33 -18.57 -5.63
N LEU A 7 4.31 -17.97 -4.94
CA LEU A 7 4.04 -16.90 -3.95
C LEU A 7 3.33 -15.70 -4.59
N PHE A 8 3.76 -15.29 -5.80
CA PHE A 8 3.08 -14.22 -6.55
C PHE A 8 1.61 -14.52 -6.83
N ARG A 9 1.29 -15.74 -7.27
CA ARG A 9 -0.09 -16.15 -7.56
C ARG A 9 -0.92 -16.35 -6.30
N SER A 10 -0.34 -16.97 -5.27
CA SER A 10 -1.05 -17.27 -4.03
C SER A 10 -1.40 -16.04 -3.20
N LEU A 11 -0.58 -14.97 -3.24
CA LEU A 11 -0.89 -13.70 -2.58
C LEU A 11 -1.93 -12.87 -3.35
N SER A 12 -1.85 -12.86 -4.69
CA SER A 12 -2.75 -12.03 -5.51
C SER A 12 -4.18 -12.56 -5.54
N LEU A 13 -4.37 -13.87 -5.64
CA LEU A 13 -5.71 -14.46 -5.78
C LEU A 13 -6.64 -14.15 -4.60
N PRO A 14 -6.25 -14.38 -3.33
CA PRO A 14 -7.10 -14.01 -2.19
C PRO A 14 -7.44 -12.51 -2.15
N MET A 15 -6.49 -11.64 -2.56
CA MET A 15 -6.71 -10.20 -2.58
C MET A 15 -7.68 -9.79 -3.67
N VAL A 16 -7.64 -10.41 -4.85
CA VAL A 16 -8.63 -10.17 -5.93
C VAL A 16 -10.01 -10.63 -5.51
N VAL A 17 -10.13 -11.83 -4.91
CA VAL A 17 -11.42 -12.34 -4.40
C VAL A 17 -11.98 -11.43 -3.31
N LEU A 18 -11.15 -11.00 -2.36
CA LEU A 18 -11.56 -10.07 -1.30
C LEU A 18 -12.01 -8.73 -1.91
N THR A 19 -11.31 -8.23 -2.93
CA THR A 19 -11.69 -7.00 -3.64
C THR A 19 -13.08 -7.14 -4.25
N ALA A 20 -13.32 -8.21 -5.01
CA ALA A 20 -14.61 -8.45 -5.64
C ALA A 20 -15.76 -8.50 -4.62
N ILE A 21 -15.56 -9.19 -3.48
CA ILE A 21 -16.57 -9.26 -2.41
C ILE A 21 -16.84 -7.88 -1.81
N LEU A 22 -15.80 -7.10 -1.51
CA LEU A 22 -15.97 -5.78 -0.88
C LEU A 22 -16.58 -4.76 -1.84
N PHE A 23 -16.25 -4.79 -3.12
CA PHE A 23 -16.90 -3.93 -4.12
C PHE A 23 -18.35 -4.31 -4.35
N PHE A 24 -18.66 -5.61 -4.39
CA PHE A 24 -20.03 -6.10 -4.45
C PHE A 24 -20.86 -5.56 -3.26
N ILE A 25 -20.38 -5.72 -2.04
CA ILE A 25 -21.02 -5.16 -0.83
C ILE A 25 -21.08 -3.63 -0.92
N GLY A 26 -20.03 -2.96 -1.39
CA GLY A 26 -19.93 -1.51 -1.55
C GLY A 26 -21.03 -0.94 -2.46
N VAL A 27 -21.39 -1.65 -3.53
CA VAL A 27 -22.49 -1.26 -4.42
C VAL A 27 -23.83 -1.25 -3.66
N PHE A 28 -24.12 -2.29 -2.87
CA PHE A 28 -25.37 -2.36 -2.08
C PHE A 28 -25.43 -1.30 -0.98
N VAL A 29 -24.31 -1.07 -0.28
CA VAL A 29 -24.22 -0.02 0.76
C VAL A 29 -24.39 1.38 0.15
N SER A 30 -24.06 1.54 -1.13
CA SER A 30 -24.19 2.81 -1.86
C SER A 30 -25.54 3.00 -2.55
N TRP A 31 -26.52 2.11 -2.34
CA TRP A 31 -27.82 2.14 -3.04
C TRP A 31 -28.59 3.46 -2.88
N ASN A 32 -28.43 4.12 -1.73
CA ASN A 32 -29.12 5.36 -1.38
C ASN A 32 -28.39 6.65 -1.83
N ILE A 33 -27.40 6.56 -2.72
CA ILE A 33 -26.69 7.73 -3.23
C ILE A 33 -27.55 8.44 -4.27
N GLU A 34 -28.11 9.62 -3.89
CA GLU A 34 -28.95 10.45 -4.75
C GLU A 34 -28.15 11.46 -5.59
N LYS A 35 -27.04 11.97 -5.02
CA LYS A 35 -26.21 12.98 -5.68
C LYS A 35 -25.36 12.35 -6.78
N ALA A 36 -25.65 12.69 -8.04
CA ALA A 36 -24.91 12.26 -9.23
C ALA A 36 -24.54 10.76 -9.24
N PRO A 37 -25.52 9.82 -9.13
CA PRO A 37 -25.27 8.39 -8.95
C PRO A 37 -24.45 7.79 -10.10
N LYS A 38 -24.66 8.23 -11.34
CA LYS A 38 -23.89 7.74 -12.51
C LYS A 38 -22.40 8.01 -12.34
N GLY A 39 -22.02 9.21 -11.90
CA GLY A 39 -20.62 9.58 -11.66
C GLY A 39 -20.01 8.80 -10.49
N TYR A 40 -20.78 8.60 -9.42
CA TYR A 40 -20.34 7.82 -8.26
C TYR A 40 -19.99 6.38 -8.64
N PHE A 41 -20.91 5.66 -9.30
CA PHE A 41 -20.67 4.26 -9.67
C PHE A 41 -19.62 4.12 -10.77
N ALA A 42 -19.50 5.08 -11.70
CA ALA A 42 -18.42 5.08 -12.68
C ALA A 42 -17.03 5.20 -12.00
N LEU A 43 -16.89 6.10 -11.03
CA LEU A 43 -15.65 6.25 -10.25
C LEU A 43 -15.40 5.02 -9.35
N LEU A 44 -16.45 4.42 -8.80
CA LEU A 44 -16.34 3.20 -8.01
C LEU A 44 -15.78 2.03 -8.85
N LEU A 45 -16.29 1.83 -10.07
CA LEU A 45 -15.80 0.80 -10.98
C LEU A 45 -14.39 1.09 -11.49
N LEU A 46 -14.05 2.37 -11.73
CA LEU A 46 -12.68 2.75 -12.08
C LEU A 46 -11.70 2.47 -10.94
N LEU A 47 -12.12 2.70 -9.69
CA LEU A 47 -11.34 2.36 -8.50
C LEU A 47 -11.13 0.85 -8.39
N ASP A 48 -12.16 0.04 -8.61
CA ASP A 48 -12.07 -1.42 -8.64
C ASP A 48 -11.07 -1.91 -9.69
N THR A 49 -11.20 -1.39 -10.91
CA THR A 49 -10.29 -1.69 -12.02
C THR A 49 -8.83 -1.38 -11.66
N GLY A 50 -8.57 -0.23 -11.03
CA GLY A 50 -7.23 0.15 -10.58
C GLY A 50 -6.68 -0.82 -9.54
N ILE A 51 -7.48 -1.19 -8.54
CA ILE A 51 -7.06 -2.11 -7.46
C ILE A 51 -6.79 -3.51 -8.01
N VAL A 52 -7.70 -4.07 -8.81
CA VAL A 52 -7.52 -5.39 -9.43
C VAL A 52 -6.31 -5.38 -10.37
N GLY A 53 -6.13 -4.29 -11.13
CA GLY A 53 -4.97 -4.10 -12.00
C GLY A 53 -3.65 -4.18 -11.25
N VAL A 54 -3.53 -3.57 -10.07
CA VAL A 54 -2.33 -3.68 -9.21
C VAL A 54 -2.06 -5.12 -8.79
N PHE A 55 -3.09 -5.88 -8.39
CA PHE A 55 -2.91 -7.27 -7.96
C PHE A 55 -2.53 -8.21 -9.10
N LEU A 56 -2.98 -7.95 -10.32
CA LEU A 56 -2.74 -8.79 -11.50
C LEU A 56 -1.47 -8.42 -12.28
N SER A 57 -0.94 -7.20 -12.11
CA SER A 57 0.23 -6.74 -12.85
C SER A 57 1.48 -7.56 -12.51
N LEU A 58 2.19 -8.03 -13.55
CA LEU A 58 3.51 -8.66 -13.48
C LEU A 58 4.62 -7.76 -14.05
N ASP A 59 4.23 -6.59 -14.52
CA ASP A 59 5.09 -5.56 -15.07
C ASP A 59 5.03 -4.31 -14.18
N PHE A 60 6.19 -3.73 -13.84
CA PHE A 60 6.27 -2.57 -12.95
C PHE A 60 5.65 -1.31 -13.51
N PHE A 61 5.69 -1.13 -14.83
CA PHE A 61 5.05 0.02 -15.46
C PHE A 61 3.53 -0.08 -15.32
N LEU A 62 2.95 -1.25 -15.63
CA LEU A 62 1.52 -1.48 -15.43
C LEU A 62 1.12 -1.42 -13.94
N PHE A 63 1.93 -1.98 -13.06
CA PHE A 63 1.73 -1.89 -11.62
C PHE A 63 1.62 -0.43 -11.17
N TYR A 64 2.55 0.41 -11.60
CA TYR A 64 2.57 1.83 -11.27
C TYR A 64 1.40 2.59 -11.88
N VAL A 65 1.06 2.34 -13.14
CA VAL A 65 -0.09 2.96 -13.80
C VAL A 65 -1.39 2.66 -13.03
N PHE A 66 -1.64 1.40 -12.69
CA PHE A 66 -2.84 1.04 -11.93
C PHE A 66 -2.80 1.58 -10.49
N TRP A 67 -1.62 1.68 -9.88
CA TRP A 67 -1.43 2.31 -8.58
C TRP A 67 -1.82 3.79 -8.58
N GLU A 68 -1.49 4.52 -9.64
CA GLU A 68 -1.87 5.93 -9.81
C GLU A 68 -3.34 6.09 -10.20
N VAL A 69 -3.84 5.25 -11.10
CA VAL A 69 -5.24 5.32 -11.58
C VAL A 69 -6.24 5.26 -10.42
N MET A 70 -5.96 4.50 -9.35
CA MET A 70 -6.86 4.44 -8.20
C MET A 70 -6.91 5.72 -7.36
N LEU A 71 -5.91 6.62 -7.45
CA LEU A 71 -5.89 7.85 -6.66
C LEU A 71 -6.95 8.84 -7.11
N LEU A 72 -7.14 8.97 -8.43
CA LEU A 72 -8.08 9.92 -9.00
C LEU A 72 -9.55 9.63 -8.60
N PRO A 73 -10.09 8.42 -8.79
CA PRO A 73 -11.43 8.10 -8.32
C PRO A 73 -11.58 8.31 -6.82
N MET A 74 -10.58 7.91 -6.02
CA MET A 74 -10.66 8.05 -4.57
C MET A 74 -10.70 9.52 -4.13
N TYR A 75 -9.91 10.39 -4.76
CA TYR A 75 -9.95 11.82 -4.53
C TYR A 75 -11.35 12.41 -4.78
N PHE A 76 -11.98 12.07 -5.92
CA PHE A 76 -13.32 12.55 -6.23
C PHE A 76 -14.39 11.94 -5.33
N LEU A 77 -14.30 10.64 -5.03
CA LEU A 77 -15.28 9.96 -4.15
C LEU A 77 -15.30 10.57 -2.75
N ILE A 78 -14.15 10.94 -2.21
CA ILE A 78 -14.07 11.66 -0.93
C ILE A 78 -14.52 13.12 -1.10
N GLY A 79 -14.02 13.83 -2.11
CA GLY A 79 -14.22 15.28 -2.27
C GLY A 79 -15.62 15.69 -2.68
N MET A 80 -16.36 14.84 -3.42
CA MET A 80 -17.71 15.17 -3.91
C MET A 80 -18.84 14.65 -3.02
N TRP A 81 -18.68 13.44 -2.46
CA TRP A 81 -19.70 12.75 -1.65
C TRP A 81 -19.35 12.64 -0.17
N GLY A 82 -18.22 13.21 0.24
CA GLY A 82 -17.76 13.24 1.64
C GLY A 82 -18.51 14.22 2.53
N GLY A 83 -18.11 14.22 3.80
CA GLY A 83 -18.66 15.07 4.87
C GLY A 83 -18.23 16.54 4.82
N PRO A 84 -18.33 17.25 5.94
CA PRO A 84 -18.07 18.70 5.99
C PRO A 84 -16.65 19.14 5.61
N GLN A 85 -15.64 18.34 5.96
CA GLN A 85 -14.22 18.63 5.68
C GLN A 85 -13.66 17.85 4.49
N ARG A 86 -14.54 17.37 3.59
CA ARG A 86 -14.21 16.50 2.46
C ARG A 86 -13.11 17.00 1.55
N GLU A 87 -13.08 18.31 1.27
CA GLU A 87 -12.08 18.91 0.38
C GLU A 87 -10.67 18.81 0.98
N TYR A 88 -10.53 19.20 2.25
CA TYR A 88 -9.26 19.07 2.96
C TYR A 88 -8.82 17.60 3.10
N ALA A 89 -9.75 16.70 3.39
CA ALA A 89 -9.48 15.27 3.49
C ALA A 89 -9.02 14.68 2.15
N ALA A 90 -9.69 15.03 1.06
CA ALA A 90 -9.35 14.57 -0.29
C ALA A 90 -7.97 15.08 -0.74
N ILE A 91 -7.69 16.37 -0.54
CA ILE A 91 -6.38 16.97 -0.89
C ILE A 91 -5.27 16.34 -0.06
N LYS A 92 -5.47 16.19 1.25
CA LYS A 92 -4.47 15.57 2.13
C LYS A 92 -4.19 14.12 1.74
N PHE A 93 -5.24 13.33 1.50
CA PHE A 93 -5.10 11.97 0.99
C PHE A 93 -4.29 11.92 -0.31
N PHE A 94 -4.66 12.75 -1.29
CA PHE A 94 -4.03 12.80 -2.59
C PHE A 94 -2.55 13.18 -2.49
N LEU A 95 -2.22 14.27 -1.77
CA LEU A 95 -0.82 14.72 -1.64
C LEU A 95 0.06 13.69 -0.92
N TYR A 96 -0.42 13.09 0.16
CA TYR A 96 0.34 12.05 0.87
C TYR A 96 0.62 10.86 -0.02
N THR A 97 -0.39 10.36 -0.71
CA THR A 97 -0.24 9.19 -1.57
C THR A 97 0.57 9.49 -2.83
N LEU A 98 0.48 10.69 -3.38
CA LEU A 98 1.29 11.13 -4.52
C LEU A 98 2.78 11.21 -4.16
N VAL A 99 3.14 11.78 -2.99
CA VAL A 99 4.54 11.82 -2.54
C VAL A 99 5.09 10.40 -2.41
N GLY A 100 4.30 9.47 -1.85
CA GLY A 100 4.70 8.07 -1.75
C GLY A 100 4.92 7.41 -3.11
N SER A 101 4.03 7.64 -4.05
CA SER A 101 4.13 7.04 -5.37
C SER A 101 5.28 7.61 -6.20
N VAL A 102 5.63 8.89 -6.02
CA VAL A 102 6.83 9.48 -6.64
C VAL A 102 8.10 8.81 -6.13
N MET A 103 8.21 8.54 -4.82
CA MET A 103 9.35 7.79 -4.27
C MET A 103 9.43 6.38 -4.84
N MET A 104 8.28 5.71 -4.98
CA MET A 104 8.20 4.40 -5.62
C MET A 104 8.60 4.46 -7.09
N LEU A 105 8.19 5.49 -7.85
CA LEU A 105 8.56 5.69 -9.24
C LEU A 105 10.07 5.82 -9.41
N ILE A 106 10.73 6.63 -8.56
CA ILE A 106 12.19 6.78 -8.57
C ILE A 106 12.87 5.41 -8.39
N ALA A 107 12.37 4.60 -7.45
CA ALA A 107 12.91 3.26 -7.21
C ALA A 107 12.68 2.31 -8.39
N ILE A 108 11.50 2.36 -9.03
CA ILE A 108 11.18 1.56 -10.22
C ILE A 108 12.09 1.94 -11.39
N LEU A 109 12.29 3.23 -11.63
CA LEU A 109 13.22 3.70 -12.67
C LEU A 109 14.66 3.31 -12.37
N ALA A 110 15.08 3.37 -11.11
CA ALA A 110 16.39 2.91 -10.69
C ALA A 110 16.58 1.41 -10.98
N LEU A 111 15.59 0.56 -10.67
CA LEU A 111 15.59 -0.86 -11.02
C LEU A 111 15.63 -1.08 -12.54
N TYR A 112 14.84 -0.32 -13.31
CA TYR A 112 14.84 -0.39 -14.76
C TYR A 112 16.22 -0.16 -15.36
N PHE A 113 16.91 0.92 -14.95
CA PHE A 113 18.23 1.25 -15.51
C PHE A 113 19.35 0.30 -15.03
N THR A 114 19.21 -0.33 -13.87
CA THR A 114 20.23 -1.23 -13.32
C THR A 114 20.01 -2.70 -13.69
N CYS A 115 18.76 -3.11 -13.95
CA CYS A 115 18.41 -4.53 -14.20
C CYS A 115 18.12 -4.83 -15.68
N GLY A 116 18.84 -4.19 -16.60
CA GLY A 116 18.79 -4.56 -18.02
C GLY A 116 17.66 -3.92 -18.84
N HIS A 117 17.18 -2.73 -18.45
CA HIS A 117 16.15 -1.94 -19.14
C HIS A 117 14.82 -2.68 -19.32
N THR A 118 14.40 -3.45 -18.32
CA THR A 118 13.12 -4.16 -18.32
C THR A 118 12.24 -3.73 -17.16
N PHE A 119 10.92 -3.76 -17.36
CA PHE A 119 9.92 -3.60 -16.29
C PHE A 119 9.33 -4.93 -15.82
N ASP A 120 9.71 -6.06 -16.44
CA ASP A 120 9.24 -7.38 -16.02
C ASP A 120 9.71 -7.68 -14.58
N MET A 121 8.75 -7.78 -13.66
CA MET A 121 9.01 -8.02 -12.25
C MET A 121 9.75 -9.32 -11.99
N ILE A 122 9.54 -10.36 -12.83
CA ILE A 122 10.19 -11.66 -12.66
C ILE A 122 11.66 -11.55 -13.02
N THR A 123 11.97 -10.92 -14.14
CA THR A 123 13.35 -10.69 -14.59
C THR A 123 14.11 -9.81 -13.60
N ILE A 124 13.48 -8.74 -13.09
CA ILE A 124 14.10 -7.87 -12.09
C ILE A 124 14.37 -8.64 -10.79
N MET A 125 13.45 -9.49 -10.33
CA MET A 125 13.63 -10.30 -9.13
C MET A 125 14.82 -11.29 -9.25
N GLU A 126 15.10 -11.79 -10.48
CA GLU A 126 16.22 -12.68 -10.73
C GLU A 126 17.57 -11.96 -10.83
N THR A 127 17.56 -10.73 -11.33
CA THR A 127 18.78 -9.97 -11.66
C THR A 127 19.17 -8.89 -10.66
N ALA A 128 18.23 -8.41 -9.84
CA ALA A 128 18.48 -7.28 -8.92
C ALA A 128 19.58 -7.60 -7.89
N SER A 129 19.57 -8.80 -7.32
CA SER A 129 20.57 -9.22 -6.32
C SER A 129 21.99 -9.33 -6.89
N THR A 130 22.13 -9.56 -8.20
CA THR A 130 23.45 -9.63 -8.86
C THR A 130 23.90 -8.29 -9.42
N ASN A 131 23.01 -7.55 -10.06
CA ASN A 131 23.34 -6.30 -10.75
C ASN A 131 23.55 -5.10 -9.80
N LEU A 132 22.96 -5.13 -8.60
CA LEU A 132 23.09 -4.07 -7.61
C LEU A 132 24.26 -4.27 -6.63
N VAL A 133 24.91 -5.43 -6.67
CA VAL A 133 26.09 -5.71 -5.80
C VAL A 133 27.23 -4.76 -6.18
N GLY A 134 27.78 -4.05 -5.18
CA GLY A 134 28.90 -3.13 -5.37
C GLY A 134 28.52 -1.77 -5.96
N VAL A 135 27.25 -1.55 -6.32
CA VAL A 135 26.76 -0.23 -6.74
C VAL A 135 26.44 0.59 -5.50
N SER A 136 27.06 1.76 -5.37
CA SER A 136 26.77 2.68 -4.26
C SER A 136 26.25 4.02 -4.76
N TRP A 137 25.21 4.54 -4.09
CA TRP A 137 24.69 5.87 -4.32
C TRP A 137 24.72 6.66 -3.01
N TRP A 138 25.27 7.87 -3.05
CA TRP A 138 25.44 8.75 -1.88
C TRP A 138 26.13 8.07 -0.68
N GLY A 139 27.06 7.13 -0.94
CA GLY A 139 27.80 6.41 0.10
C GLY A 139 27.05 5.25 0.76
N MET A 140 25.86 4.89 0.26
CA MET A 140 25.08 3.71 0.68
C MET A 140 24.94 2.72 -0.47
N ASP A 141 24.77 1.45 -0.15
CA ASP A 141 24.46 0.41 -1.15
C ASP A 141 23.18 0.77 -1.91
N ALA A 142 23.22 0.72 -3.24
CA ALA A 142 22.07 1.07 -4.08
C ALA A 142 20.83 0.22 -3.75
N ILE A 143 21.02 -1.05 -3.41
CA ILE A 143 19.96 -1.95 -3.01
C ILE A 143 19.18 -1.45 -1.77
N LYS A 144 19.89 -0.89 -0.78
CA LYS A 144 19.27 -0.30 0.42
C LYS A 144 18.52 0.98 0.12
N VAL A 145 19.08 1.83 -0.76
CA VAL A 145 18.42 3.06 -1.20
C VAL A 145 17.12 2.76 -1.93
N ILE A 146 17.15 1.85 -2.90
CA ILE A 146 15.95 1.42 -3.65
C ILE A 146 14.91 0.83 -2.70
N TRP A 147 15.34 -0.02 -1.77
CA TRP A 147 14.47 -0.64 -0.78
C TRP A 147 13.74 0.40 0.08
N VAL A 148 14.46 1.42 0.57
CA VAL A 148 13.89 2.49 1.40
C VAL A 148 12.91 3.34 0.59
N LEU A 149 13.21 3.67 -0.67
CA LEU A 149 12.30 4.43 -1.54
C LEU A 149 10.99 3.67 -1.80
N LEU A 150 11.06 2.37 -2.09
CA LEU A 150 9.89 1.50 -2.21
C LEU A 150 9.12 1.41 -0.88
N PHE A 151 9.86 1.22 0.23
CA PHE A 151 9.26 1.17 1.56
C PHE A 151 8.47 2.44 1.89
N ILE A 152 9.01 3.63 1.63
CA ILE A 152 8.30 4.90 1.86
C ILE A 152 7.00 4.94 1.03
N GLY A 153 7.07 4.55 -0.25
CA GLY A 153 5.89 4.48 -1.11
C GLY A 153 4.78 3.60 -0.55
N PHE A 154 5.14 2.41 -0.09
CA PHE A 154 4.19 1.48 0.52
C PHE A 154 3.79 1.87 1.95
N ALA A 155 4.72 2.40 2.77
CA ALA A 155 4.49 2.80 4.14
C ALA A 155 3.46 3.95 4.28
N ILE A 156 3.38 4.83 3.29
CA ILE A 156 2.33 5.85 3.24
C ILE A 156 0.94 5.21 3.06
N LYS A 157 0.83 4.17 2.23
CA LYS A 157 -0.42 3.41 2.04
C LYS A 157 -0.77 2.53 3.26
N VAL A 158 0.24 1.91 3.90
CA VAL A 158 0.09 1.09 5.14
C VAL A 158 -0.31 1.94 6.35
N PRO A 159 -0.37 3.19 6.31
CA PRO A 159 -0.23 4.32 7.22
C PRO A 159 0.72 4.06 8.40
N VAL A 160 2.00 3.90 8.06
CA VAL A 160 3.07 3.78 9.05
C VAL A 160 3.36 5.14 9.69
N PHE A 161 3.61 5.17 11.00
CA PHE A 161 4.10 6.38 11.67
C PHE A 161 5.43 6.86 11.02
N PRO A 162 5.58 8.15 10.71
CA PRO A 162 4.70 9.30 10.95
C PRO A 162 3.70 9.60 9.82
N PHE A 163 3.63 8.77 8.76
CA PHE A 163 2.84 9.04 7.55
C PHE A 163 1.35 8.68 7.67
N HIS A 164 0.85 8.37 8.86
CA HIS A 164 -0.51 7.85 9.10
C HIS A 164 -1.61 8.93 9.16
N THR A 165 -1.27 10.22 9.26
CA THR A 165 -2.22 11.29 9.62
C THR A 165 -3.30 11.58 8.58
N TRP A 166 -3.16 11.10 7.36
CA TRP A 166 -4.17 11.22 6.31
C TRP A 166 -5.35 10.27 6.51
N LEU A 167 -5.09 9.07 7.09
CA LEU A 167 -6.07 7.98 7.16
C LEU A 167 -7.28 8.33 8.05
N PRO A 168 -7.15 8.79 9.31
CA PRO A 168 -8.32 9.10 10.13
C PRO A 168 -9.22 10.16 9.50
N LEU A 169 -8.63 11.15 8.84
CA LEU A 169 -9.39 12.21 8.18
C LEU A 169 -10.13 11.69 6.94
N ALA A 170 -9.44 10.94 6.07
CA ALA A 170 -10.05 10.35 4.88
C ALA A 170 -11.18 9.38 5.23
N HIS A 171 -11.01 8.57 6.30
CA HIS A 171 -12.01 7.63 6.77
C HIS A 171 -13.28 8.28 7.30
N VAL A 172 -13.13 9.35 8.07
CA VAL A 172 -14.27 10.06 8.67
C VAL A 172 -15.10 10.76 7.61
N GLU A 173 -14.41 11.45 6.69
CA GLU A 173 -15.08 12.24 5.65
C GLU A 173 -15.64 11.38 4.51
N ALA A 174 -15.04 10.24 4.18
CA ALA A 174 -15.52 9.39 3.11
C ALA A 174 -16.94 8.84 3.37
N PRO A 175 -17.75 8.67 2.30
CA PRO A 175 -18.99 7.88 2.37
C PRO A 175 -18.71 6.48 2.94
N THR A 176 -19.68 5.89 3.65
CA THR A 176 -19.47 4.62 4.37
C THR A 176 -18.95 3.51 3.46
N ALA A 177 -19.49 3.34 2.25
CA ALA A 177 -19.00 2.33 1.30
C ALA A 177 -17.54 2.55 0.91
N ILE A 178 -17.15 3.81 0.66
CA ILE A 178 -15.77 4.16 0.32
C ILE A 178 -14.84 3.95 1.51
N SER A 179 -15.31 4.24 2.72
CA SER A 179 -14.56 3.98 3.95
C SER A 179 -14.31 2.48 4.16
N VAL A 180 -15.27 1.61 3.82
CA VAL A 180 -15.11 0.14 3.85
C VAL A 180 -14.05 -0.33 2.85
N ILE A 181 -14.07 0.19 1.62
CA ILE A 181 -13.07 -0.14 0.58
C ILE A 181 -11.68 0.36 1.00
N LEU A 182 -11.60 1.58 1.55
CA LEU A 182 -10.35 2.15 2.05
C LEU A 182 -9.71 1.24 3.12
N ALA A 183 -10.48 0.86 4.15
CA ALA A 183 -9.98 0.01 5.22
C ALA A 183 -9.77 -1.44 4.76
N GLY A 184 -10.66 -1.96 3.93
CA GLY A 184 -10.68 -3.36 3.52
C GLY A 184 -9.55 -3.73 2.56
N ILE A 185 -9.24 -2.86 1.58
CA ILE A 185 -8.30 -3.18 0.49
C ILE A 185 -7.17 -2.16 0.36
N LEU A 186 -7.45 -0.85 0.34
CA LEU A 186 -6.42 0.15 0.02
C LEU A 186 -5.23 0.12 0.99
N LEU A 187 -5.46 -0.11 2.27
CA LEU A 187 -4.37 -0.27 3.25
C LEU A 187 -3.56 -1.55 3.00
N LYS A 188 -4.26 -2.64 2.64
CA LYS A 188 -3.63 -3.94 2.35
C LYS A 188 -2.79 -3.93 1.08
N LEU A 189 -3.08 -3.04 0.13
CA LEU A 189 -2.23 -2.83 -1.05
C LEU A 189 -0.79 -2.43 -0.66
N GLY A 190 -0.62 -1.61 0.36
CA GLY A 190 0.71 -1.24 0.86
C GLY A 190 1.46 -2.44 1.44
N ALA A 191 0.82 -3.25 2.30
CA ALA A 191 1.41 -4.47 2.84
C ALA A 191 1.69 -5.52 1.75
N TYR A 192 0.77 -5.66 0.80
CA TYR A 192 0.96 -6.50 -0.38
C TYR A 192 2.17 -6.06 -1.21
N GLY A 193 2.33 -4.75 -1.44
CA GLY A 193 3.51 -4.20 -2.12
C GLY A 193 4.81 -4.49 -1.37
N LEU A 194 4.83 -4.36 -0.04
CA LEU A 194 6.00 -4.73 0.76
C LEU A 194 6.36 -6.20 0.57
N LEU A 195 5.39 -7.13 0.71
CA LEU A 195 5.65 -8.57 0.55
C LEU A 195 6.03 -8.93 -0.88
N ARG A 196 5.30 -8.40 -1.86
CA ARG A 196 5.48 -8.76 -3.25
C ARG A 196 6.72 -8.13 -3.89
N VAL A 197 7.06 -6.90 -3.53
CA VAL A 197 8.14 -6.14 -4.15
C VAL A 197 9.36 -6.15 -3.24
N ASN A 198 9.30 -5.53 -2.06
CA ASN A 198 10.48 -5.39 -1.19
C ASN A 198 11.05 -6.74 -0.76
N TYR A 199 10.20 -7.66 -0.29
CA TYR A 199 10.66 -8.94 0.25
C TYR A 199 11.12 -9.92 -0.83
N SER A 200 10.43 -9.98 -1.96
CA SER A 200 10.77 -10.95 -2.99
C SER A 200 11.89 -10.51 -3.92
N MET A 201 12.04 -9.19 -4.15
CA MET A 201 13.03 -8.67 -5.11
C MET A 201 14.36 -8.28 -4.47
N LEU A 202 14.32 -7.77 -3.23
CA LEU A 202 15.49 -7.20 -2.56
C LEU A 202 15.71 -7.85 -1.18
N PRO A 203 15.90 -9.18 -1.09
CA PRO A 203 15.96 -9.91 0.18
C PRO A 203 17.12 -9.42 1.07
N ASP A 204 18.27 -9.07 0.49
CA ASP A 204 19.44 -8.62 1.25
C ASP A 204 19.17 -7.32 2.03
N ALA A 205 18.40 -6.39 1.45
CA ALA A 205 18.01 -5.16 2.14
C ALA A 205 16.91 -5.38 3.18
N VAL A 206 16.11 -6.44 3.04
CA VAL A 206 15.07 -6.81 4.01
C VAL A 206 15.68 -7.11 5.37
N TRP A 207 16.75 -7.90 5.41
CA TRP A 207 17.50 -8.22 6.65
C TRP A 207 18.00 -6.97 7.36
N TRP A 208 18.60 -6.09 6.59
CA TRP A 208 19.15 -4.83 7.12
C TRP A 208 18.04 -3.95 7.74
N PHE A 209 16.82 -3.93 7.18
CA PHE A 209 15.73 -3.05 7.62
C PHE A 209 14.76 -3.72 8.61
N ALA A 210 14.90 -5.01 8.89
CA ALA A 210 13.98 -5.78 9.73
C ALA A 210 13.77 -5.16 11.12
N GLY A 211 14.86 -4.77 11.79
CA GLY A 211 14.80 -4.12 13.10
C GLY A 211 14.05 -2.78 13.07
N ALA A 212 14.30 -1.96 12.06
CA ALA A 212 13.59 -0.68 11.88
C ALA A 212 12.10 -0.92 11.61
N MET A 213 11.76 -1.93 10.80
CA MET A 213 10.37 -2.30 10.53
C MET A 213 9.62 -2.80 11.77
N ALA A 214 10.29 -3.60 12.63
CA ALA A 214 9.72 -4.04 13.89
C ALA A 214 9.44 -2.86 14.84
N ILE A 215 10.38 -1.90 14.94
CA ILE A 215 10.21 -0.69 15.76
C ILE A 215 9.05 0.18 15.22
N LEU A 216 8.99 0.43 13.92
CA LEU A 216 7.91 1.20 13.30
C LEU A 216 6.56 0.50 13.49
N GLY A 217 6.52 -0.82 13.35
CA GLY A 217 5.32 -1.62 13.64
C GLY A 217 4.88 -1.51 15.10
N LEU A 218 5.82 -1.58 16.05
CA LEU A 218 5.53 -1.42 17.47
C LEU A 218 4.98 -0.02 17.80
N ILE A 219 5.58 1.02 17.21
CA ILE A 219 5.07 2.40 17.35
C ILE A 219 3.64 2.49 16.82
N ASN A 220 3.33 1.91 15.65
CA ASN A 220 1.98 1.88 15.10
C ASN A 220 0.99 1.17 16.03
N VAL A 221 1.39 0.04 16.63
CA VAL A 221 0.55 -0.71 17.56
C VAL A 221 0.23 0.14 18.79
N ILE A 222 1.24 0.68 19.46
CA ILE A 222 1.05 1.44 20.70
C ILE A 222 0.31 2.75 20.40
N TRP A 223 0.79 3.53 19.44
CA TRP A 223 0.21 4.83 19.09
C TRP A 223 -1.21 4.70 18.55
N GLY A 224 -1.45 3.73 17.64
CA GLY A 224 -2.77 3.46 17.07
C GLY A 224 -3.77 3.04 18.15
N ALA A 225 -3.38 2.17 19.11
CA ALA A 225 -4.25 1.75 20.21
C ALA A 225 -4.59 2.93 21.15
N LEU A 226 -3.61 3.70 21.59
CA LEU A 226 -3.82 4.84 22.49
C LEU A 226 -4.70 5.91 21.83
N CYS A 227 -4.44 6.21 20.54
CA CYS A 227 -5.29 7.14 19.80
C CYS A 227 -6.71 6.61 19.61
N ALA A 228 -6.91 5.30 19.37
CA ALA A 228 -8.22 4.71 19.24
C ALA A 228 -9.03 4.82 20.55
N LEU A 229 -8.41 4.52 21.68
CA LEU A 229 -9.04 4.62 23.01
C LEU A 229 -9.47 6.06 23.36
N ALA A 230 -8.77 7.06 22.84
CA ALA A 230 -9.07 8.48 23.08
C ALA A 230 -10.19 9.05 22.17
N GLN A 231 -10.70 8.27 21.19
CA GLN A 231 -11.71 8.78 20.26
C GLN A 231 -13.12 8.63 20.82
N THR A 232 -13.93 9.66 20.55
CA THR A 232 -15.39 9.68 20.82
C THR A 232 -16.19 9.36 19.56
N ASP A 233 -15.60 9.52 18.37
CA ASP A 233 -16.21 9.25 17.08
C ASP A 233 -15.87 7.82 16.63
N LEU A 234 -16.90 7.03 16.32
CA LEU A 234 -16.75 5.63 15.93
C LEU A 234 -15.90 5.46 14.65
N LYS A 235 -16.06 6.33 13.65
CA LYS A 235 -15.28 6.28 12.41
C LYS A 235 -13.79 6.56 12.69
N LYS A 236 -13.48 7.53 13.56
CA LYS A 236 -12.10 7.81 13.98
C LYS A 236 -11.51 6.65 14.76
N LEU A 237 -12.28 6.06 15.66
CA LEU A 237 -11.87 4.87 16.43
C LEU A 237 -11.47 3.73 15.48
N VAL A 238 -12.33 3.38 14.51
CA VAL A 238 -12.05 2.33 13.52
C VAL A 238 -10.83 2.67 12.66
N ALA A 239 -10.63 3.94 12.29
CA ALA A 239 -9.47 4.36 11.53
C ALA A 239 -8.16 4.15 12.30
N TYR A 240 -8.10 4.57 13.58
CA TYR A 240 -6.91 4.33 14.42
C TYR A 240 -6.72 2.85 14.76
N SER A 241 -7.79 2.09 14.94
CA SER A 241 -7.73 0.62 15.04
C SER A 241 -7.10 -0.01 13.80
N SER A 242 -7.39 0.51 12.60
CA SER A 242 -6.75 0.03 11.37
C SER A 242 -5.24 0.29 11.36
N ILE A 243 -4.77 1.45 11.86
CA ILE A 243 -3.34 1.75 12.02
C ILE A 243 -2.68 0.75 12.97
N ASN A 244 -3.34 0.45 14.10
CA ASN A 244 -2.87 -0.55 15.05
C ASN A 244 -2.72 -1.93 14.39
N HIS A 245 -3.73 -2.41 13.68
CA HIS A 245 -3.70 -3.72 13.01
C HIS A 245 -2.63 -3.80 11.92
N MET A 246 -2.40 -2.72 11.18
CA MET A 246 -1.30 -2.68 10.20
C MET A 246 0.08 -2.71 10.88
N GLY A 247 0.19 -2.18 12.11
CA GLY A 247 1.39 -2.35 12.94
C GLY A 247 1.70 -3.81 13.27
N TYR A 248 0.68 -4.62 13.62
CA TYR A 248 0.86 -6.06 13.82
C TYR A 248 1.31 -6.78 12.54
N ALA A 249 0.75 -6.40 11.39
CA ALA A 249 1.20 -6.97 10.12
C ALA A 249 2.68 -6.67 9.84
N MET A 250 3.15 -5.45 10.16
CA MET A 250 4.56 -5.08 10.01
C MET A 250 5.48 -5.86 10.97
N ILE A 251 5.07 -6.05 12.22
CA ILE A 251 5.83 -6.87 13.19
C ILE A 251 5.88 -8.31 12.70
N GLY A 252 4.77 -8.87 12.18
CA GLY A 252 4.74 -10.19 11.59
C GLY A 252 5.69 -10.35 10.41
N MET A 253 5.75 -9.35 9.51
CA MET A 253 6.70 -9.33 8.41
C MET A 253 8.16 -9.30 8.92
N ALA A 254 8.47 -8.48 9.92
CA ALA A 254 9.80 -8.42 10.54
C ALA A 254 10.18 -9.74 11.25
N ALA A 255 9.22 -10.41 11.90
CA ALA A 255 9.45 -11.67 12.62
C ALA A 255 9.77 -12.84 11.69
N VAL A 256 9.18 -12.89 10.48
CA VAL A 256 9.49 -13.93 9.47
C VAL A 256 10.97 -13.89 9.08
N ILE A 257 11.55 -12.71 9.04
CA ILE A 257 12.97 -12.50 8.77
C ILE A 257 13.81 -13.11 9.90
N ALA A 258 13.54 -12.71 11.14
CA ALA A 258 14.26 -13.22 12.30
C ALA A 258 14.18 -14.75 12.46
N ALA A 259 13.03 -15.36 12.10
CA ALA A 259 12.86 -16.81 12.10
C ALA A 259 13.68 -17.50 10.99
N GLY A 260 13.89 -16.86 9.84
CA GLY A 260 14.75 -17.36 8.76
C GLY A 260 16.23 -17.45 9.16
N GLU A 261 16.72 -16.53 9.97
CA GLU A 261 18.10 -16.58 10.52
C GLU A 261 18.34 -17.75 11.48
N MET A 262 17.32 -18.16 12.24
CA MET A 262 17.48 -19.26 13.20
C MET A 262 17.48 -20.65 12.54
N ASN A 263 17.09 -20.76 11.27
CA ASN A 263 16.98 -22.01 10.53
C ASN A 263 18.01 -22.14 9.36
N GLY A 264 18.90 -21.20 9.19
CA GLY A 264 20.02 -21.19 8.24
C GLY A 264 21.35 -21.35 8.94
#